data_026c9cdac97d8f866fd1c59c023ba8e9
#
_entry.id   026c9cdac97d8f866fd1c59c023ba8e9
#
_cell.length_a   1.000
_cell.length_b   1.000
_cell.length_c   1.000
_cell.angle_alpha   90.00
_cell.angle_beta   90.00
_cell.angle_gamma   90.00
#
_symmetry.space_group_name_H-M   'P 1'
#
loop_
_entity.id
_entity.type
_entity.pdbx_description
1 polymer ?
#
loop_
_entity_poly.entity_id
_entity_poly.type
_entity_poly.pdbx_seq_one_letter_code
_entity_poly.pdbx_strand_id
1 'polypeptide(L)'
;MRIVTGVAAHGAAVFIGRGTQFVLPGDKALHIRVVASEEMKIAQIAETLGIGEKDAVREIERVENERRTFIRRHYGEDVTKASNYDLVINSGTTGVSGAAALIREAYRARFGAVPNLDVSTAPAALGPVID
;
A
#
# COMPACT_ATOMS: atom_id res chain seq x y z
N MET A 1 11.22 4.31 12.40
CA MET A 1 11.31 5.38 11.39
C MET A 1 12.69 5.56 10.79
N ARG A 2 13.77 5.49 11.58
CA ARG A 2 15.16 5.63 11.06
C ARG A 2 15.50 4.62 9.95
N ILE A 3 14.92 3.41 9.96
CA ILE A 3 15.15 2.39 8.93
C ILE A 3 14.56 2.82 7.58
N VAL A 4 13.33 3.35 7.57
CA VAL A 4 12.65 3.78 6.34
C VAL A 4 13.43 4.91 5.65
N THR A 5 13.82 5.93 6.40
CA THR A 5 14.59 7.05 5.85
C THR A 5 16.01 6.62 5.42
N GLY A 6 16.61 5.68 6.13
CA GLY A 6 17.91 5.10 5.76
C GLY A 6 17.85 4.34 4.44
N VAL A 7 16.86 3.47 4.25
CA VAL A 7 16.68 2.72 3.00
C VAL A 7 16.34 3.66 1.84
N ALA A 8 15.45 4.63 2.04
CA ALA A 8 15.09 5.62 1.02
C ALA A 8 16.27 6.47 0.57
N ALA A 9 17.24 6.73 1.43
CA ALA A 9 18.45 7.49 1.10
C ALA A 9 19.42 6.74 0.16
N HIS A 10 19.30 5.40 0.05
CA HIS A 10 20.18 4.56 -0.77
C HIS A 10 19.67 4.34 -2.20
N GLY A 11 18.51 4.86 -2.56
CA GLY A 11 17.99 4.80 -3.93
C GLY A 11 16.55 4.29 -4.03
N ALA A 12 16.21 3.66 -5.15
CA ALA A 12 14.86 3.22 -5.45
C ALA A 12 14.39 2.12 -4.49
N ALA A 13 13.26 2.35 -3.82
CA ALA A 13 12.64 1.38 -2.93
C ALA A 13 11.11 1.47 -2.99
N VAL A 14 10.44 0.35 -2.75
CA VAL A 14 8.99 0.29 -2.57
C VAL A 14 8.71 -0.06 -1.11
N PHE A 15 7.95 0.79 -0.45
CA PHE A 15 7.51 0.58 0.93
C PHE A 15 6.02 0.23 0.95
N ILE A 16 5.67 -0.81 1.70
CA ILE A 16 4.29 -1.27 1.83
C ILE A 16 3.85 -1.11 3.30
N GLY A 17 2.80 -0.33 3.50
CA GLY A 17 2.18 -0.13 4.81
C GLY A 17 2.97 0.75 5.79
N ARG A 18 2.57 0.69 7.06
CA ARG A 18 3.22 1.35 8.21
C ARG A 18 3.23 2.88 8.20
N GLY A 19 2.39 3.52 7.39
CA GLY A 19 2.31 4.98 7.34
C GLY A 19 3.55 5.64 6.76
N THR A 20 4.26 4.97 5.85
CA THR A 20 5.47 5.49 5.23
C THR A 20 5.24 6.79 4.48
N GLN A 21 4.03 7.03 3.97
CA GLN A 21 3.62 8.30 3.35
C GLN A 21 3.70 9.50 4.30
N PHE A 22 3.67 9.28 5.61
CA PHE A 22 3.83 10.35 6.62
C PHE A 22 5.27 10.55 7.08
N VAL A 23 6.18 9.71 6.60
CA VAL A 23 7.62 9.76 6.94
C VAL A 23 8.44 10.28 5.78
N LEU A 24 8.11 9.87 4.56
CA LEU A 24 8.82 10.26 3.36
C LEU A 24 8.20 11.53 2.77
N PRO A 25 9.00 12.57 2.51
CA PRO A 25 8.49 13.79 1.92
C PRO A 25 7.97 13.54 0.51
N GLY A 26 6.89 14.23 0.15
CA GLY A 26 6.22 14.07 -1.12
C GLY A 26 7.04 14.47 -2.36
N ASP A 27 8.11 15.23 -2.20
CA ASP A 27 9.04 15.57 -3.27
C ASP A 27 10.00 14.42 -3.62
N LYS A 28 10.11 13.43 -2.75
CA LYS A 28 11.03 12.28 -2.89
C LYS A 28 10.33 10.92 -3.03
N ALA A 29 9.02 10.88 -2.85
CA ALA A 29 8.27 9.63 -2.89
C ALA A 29 6.89 9.82 -3.53
N LEU A 30 6.45 8.81 -4.26
CA LEU A 30 5.08 8.71 -4.75
C LEU A 30 4.25 7.95 -3.70
N HIS A 31 3.23 8.59 -3.19
CA HIS A 31 2.34 8.02 -2.19
C HIS A 31 1.08 7.47 -2.85
N ILE A 32 0.87 6.18 -2.73
CA ILE A 32 -0.21 5.46 -3.39
C ILE A 32 -1.06 4.73 -2.39
N ARG A 33 -2.36 4.80 -2.55
CA ARG A 33 -3.32 3.95 -1.87
C ARG A 33 -4.01 3.05 -2.88
N VAL A 34 -3.96 1.75 -2.63
CA VAL A 34 -4.69 0.76 -3.41
C VAL A 34 -5.92 0.35 -2.61
N VAL A 35 -7.08 0.41 -3.22
CA VAL A 35 -8.36 0.01 -2.63
C VAL A 35 -9.02 -1.07 -3.47
N ALA A 36 -9.94 -1.81 -2.87
CA ALA A 36 -10.80 -2.78 -3.54
C ALA A 36 -12.19 -2.75 -2.89
N SER A 37 -13.19 -3.30 -3.57
CA SER A 37 -14.51 -3.47 -2.97
C SER A 37 -14.42 -4.41 -1.76
N GLU A 38 -15.36 -4.25 -0.83
CA GLU A 38 -15.41 -5.10 0.37
C GLU A 38 -15.57 -6.57 0.01
N GLU A 39 -16.42 -6.88 -0.96
CA GLU A 39 -16.63 -8.24 -1.46
C GLU A 39 -15.35 -8.87 -1.99
N MET A 40 -14.58 -8.12 -2.77
CA MET A 40 -13.29 -8.60 -3.30
C MET A 40 -12.27 -8.84 -2.19
N LYS A 41 -12.20 -7.94 -1.22
CA LYS A 41 -11.32 -8.11 -0.05
C LYS A 41 -11.68 -9.36 0.74
N ILE A 42 -12.95 -9.57 1.00
CA ILE A 42 -13.45 -10.75 1.73
C ILE A 42 -13.10 -12.04 0.97
N ALA A 43 -13.40 -12.09 -0.33
CA ALA A 43 -13.09 -13.26 -1.15
C ALA A 43 -11.59 -13.58 -1.17
N GLN A 44 -10.75 -12.57 -1.36
CA GLN A 44 -9.29 -12.71 -1.38
C GLN A 44 -8.73 -13.19 -0.03
N ILE A 45 -9.20 -12.64 1.08
CA ILE A 45 -8.72 -13.01 2.42
C ILE A 45 -9.20 -14.41 2.77
N ALA A 46 -10.46 -14.74 2.48
CA ALA A 46 -11.00 -16.08 2.69
C ALA A 46 -10.18 -17.15 1.95
N GLU A 47 -9.86 -16.90 0.69
CA GLU A 47 -9.03 -17.79 -0.12
C GLU A 47 -7.59 -17.89 0.41
N THR A 48 -6.96 -16.75 0.66
CA THR A 48 -5.55 -16.70 1.08
C THR A 48 -5.30 -17.37 2.42
N LEU A 49 -6.23 -17.18 3.37
CA LEU A 49 -6.11 -17.74 4.73
C LEU A 49 -6.81 -19.09 4.90
N GLY A 50 -7.57 -19.54 3.89
CA GLY A 50 -8.33 -20.79 3.96
C GLY A 50 -9.43 -20.74 5.04
N ILE A 51 -10.10 -19.60 5.20
CA ILE A 51 -11.14 -19.36 6.22
C ILE A 51 -12.47 -19.03 5.56
N GLY A 52 -13.56 -19.10 6.35
CA GLY A 52 -14.89 -18.70 5.89
C GLY A 52 -15.03 -17.18 5.74
N GLU A 53 -16.04 -16.73 4.98
CA GLU A 53 -16.28 -15.30 4.72
C GLU A 53 -16.50 -14.50 6.01
N LYS A 54 -17.22 -15.04 6.99
CA LYS A 54 -17.45 -14.37 8.29
C LYS A 54 -16.16 -14.11 9.05
N ASP A 55 -15.24 -15.06 9.00
CA ASP A 55 -13.93 -14.92 9.64
C ASP A 55 -13.03 -13.97 8.85
N ALA A 56 -13.15 -13.98 7.52
CA ALA A 56 -12.46 -13.01 6.65
C ALA A 56 -12.92 -11.57 6.95
N VAL A 57 -14.20 -11.32 7.13
CA VAL A 57 -14.74 -10.00 7.53
C VAL A 57 -14.10 -9.55 8.85
N ARG A 58 -14.12 -10.42 9.88
CA ARG A 58 -13.53 -10.11 11.19
C ARG A 58 -12.04 -9.79 11.09
N GLU A 59 -11.32 -10.54 10.27
CA GLU A 59 -9.88 -10.32 10.07
C GLU A 59 -9.61 -8.98 9.36
N ILE A 60 -10.39 -8.63 8.35
CA ILE A 60 -10.29 -7.35 7.65
C ILE A 60 -10.56 -6.20 8.64
N GLU A 61 -11.65 -6.26 9.38
CA GLU A 61 -12.00 -5.24 10.39
C GLU A 61 -10.90 -5.07 11.44
N ARG A 62 -10.35 -6.18 11.93
CA ARG A 62 -9.26 -6.16 12.89
C ARG A 62 -8.03 -5.43 12.34
N VAL A 63 -7.58 -5.81 11.15
CA VAL A 63 -6.39 -5.21 10.53
C VAL A 63 -6.60 -3.75 10.18
N GLU A 64 -7.76 -3.40 9.62
CA GLU A 64 -8.09 -2.01 9.28
C GLU A 64 -8.18 -1.12 10.54
N ASN A 65 -8.75 -1.62 11.63
CA ASN A 65 -8.81 -0.90 12.89
C ASN A 65 -7.43 -0.71 13.53
N GLU A 66 -6.59 -1.74 13.50
CA GLU A 66 -5.21 -1.65 13.98
C GLU A 66 -4.41 -0.62 13.18
N ARG A 67 -4.53 -0.63 11.85
CA ARG A 67 -3.88 0.34 10.96
C ARG A 67 -4.35 1.76 11.25
N ARG A 68 -5.66 1.97 11.32
CA ARG A 68 -6.27 3.28 11.59
C ARG A 68 -5.82 3.82 12.94
N THR A 69 -5.83 2.98 13.97
CA THR A 69 -5.39 3.33 15.32
C THR A 69 -3.91 3.67 15.34
N PHE A 70 -3.07 2.86 14.69
CA PHE A 70 -1.64 3.09 14.60
C PHE A 70 -1.33 4.44 13.92
N ILE A 71 -1.93 4.71 12.77
CA ILE A 71 -1.70 5.94 12.02
C ILE A 71 -2.16 7.17 12.82
N ARG A 72 -3.35 7.10 13.41
CA ARG A 72 -3.86 8.20 14.25
C ARG A 72 -2.96 8.47 15.46
N ARG A 73 -2.49 7.41 16.12
CA ARG A 73 -1.67 7.52 17.33
C ARG A 73 -0.27 8.07 17.05
N HIS A 74 0.35 7.65 15.94
CA HIS A 74 1.74 8.00 15.64
C HIS A 74 1.89 9.25 14.78
N TYR A 75 0.89 9.56 13.96
CA TYR A 75 0.96 10.66 13.00
C TYR A 75 -0.17 11.69 13.14
N GLY A 76 -1.19 11.39 13.95
CA GLY A 76 -2.37 12.26 14.06
C GLY A 76 -3.20 12.36 12.78
N GLU A 77 -3.01 11.44 11.85
CA GLU A 77 -3.58 11.48 10.50
C GLU A 77 -4.68 10.44 10.28
N ASP A 78 -5.51 10.69 9.29
CA ASP A 78 -6.54 9.75 8.83
C ASP A 78 -6.04 9.06 7.55
N VAL A 79 -5.82 7.75 7.65
CA VAL A 79 -5.35 6.91 6.55
C VAL A 79 -6.34 6.86 5.38
N THR A 80 -7.60 7.18 5.59
CA THR A 80 -8.64 7.16 4.54
C THR A 80 -8.70 8.45 3.72
N LYS A 81 -8.05 9.51 4.18
CA LYS A 81 -8.09 10.81 3.53
C LYS A 81 -7.30 10.80 2.21
N ALA A 82 -8.00 10.95 1.09
CA ALA A 82 -7.41 10.87 -0.25
C ALA A 82 -6.28 11.87 -0.49
N SER A 83 -6.35 13.06 0.13
CA SER A 83 -5.30 14.09 0.00
C SER A 83 -3.95 13.72 0.62
N ASN A 84 -3.87 12.61 1.37
CA ASN A 84 -2.62 12.07 1.87
C ASN A 84 -1.87 11.23 0.82
N TYR A 85 -2.45 11.06 -0.36
CA TYR A 85 -1.90 10.23 -1.43
C TYR A 85 -1.83 11.01 -2.74
N ASP A 86 -0.86 10.66 -3.56
CA ASP A 86 -0.74 11.19 -4.93
C ASP A 86 -1.69 10.48 -5.89
N LEU A 87 -2.00 9.19 -5.60
CA LEU A 87 -2.86 8.36 -6.41
C LEU A 87 -3.64 7.37 -5.52
N VAL A 88 -4.93 7.26 -5.76
CA VAL A 88 -5.78 6.24 -5.16
C VAL A 88 -6.33 5.37 -6.30
N ILE A 89 -6.04 4.06 -6.25
CA ILE A 89 -6.39 3.12 -7.32
C ILE A 89 -7.32 2.06 -6.79
N ASN A 90 -8.41 1.81 -7.50
CA ASN A 90 -9.26 0.65 -7.25
C ASN A 90 -8.77 -0.55 -8.07
N SER A 91 -8.03 -1.44 -7.42
CA SER A 91 -7.49 -2.64 -8.06
C SER A 91 -8.58 -3.64 -8.50
N GLY A 92 -9.77 -3.54 -7.93
CA GLY A 92 -10.92 -4.33 -8.33
C GLY A 92 -11.40 -4.04 -9.75
N THR A 93 -11.27 -2.79 -10.20
CA THR A 93 -11.66 -2.36 -11.55
C THR A 93 -10.50 -2.39 -12.53
N THR A 94 -9.30 -2.04 -12.08
CA THR A 94 -8.11 -1.96 -12.96
C THR A 94 -7.38 -3.30 -13.09
N GLY A 95 -7.58 -4.22 -12.15
CA GLY A 95 -6.73 -5.41 -11.99
C GLY A 95 -5.32 -5.05 -11.51
N VAL A 96 -4.54 -6.06 -11.17
CA VAL A 96 -3.16 -5.89 -10.67
C VAL A 96 -2.26 -5.27 -11.75
N SER A 97 -2.33 -5.78 -12.98
CA SER A 97 -1.51 -5.28 -14.11
C SER A 97 -1.87 -3.84 -14.47
N GLY A 98 -3.16 -3.50 -14.47
CA GLY A 98 -3.63 -2.14 -14.73
C GLY A 98 -3.18 -1.17 -13.63
N ALA A 99 -3.30 -1.55 -12.36
CA ALA A 99 -2.82 -0.77 -11.25
C ALA A 99 -1.29 -0.53 -11.34
N ALA A 100 -0.52 -1.56 -11.64
CA ALA A 100 0.93 -1.45 -11.83
C ALA A 100 1.29 -0.48 -12.96
N ALA A 101 0.57 -0.53 -14.09
CA ALA A 101 0.78 0.38 -15.23
C ALA A 101 0.49 1.84 -14.83
N LEU A 102 -0.60 2.09 -14.11
CA LEU A 102 -0.96 3.42 -13.62
C LEU A 102 0.10 3.97 -12.63
N ILE A 103 0.59 3.14 -11.73
CA ILE A 103 1.65 3.52 -10.79
C ILE A 103 2.92 3.91 -11.53
N ARG A 104 3.34 3.12 -12.51
CA ARG A 104 4.52 3.41 -13.31
C ARG A 104 4.39 4.73 -14.06
N GLU A 105 3.23 4.99 -14.66
CA GLU A 105 2.98 6.23 -15.38
C GLU A 105 2.95 7.45 -14.45
N ALA A 106 2.30 7.34 -13.29
CA ALA A 106 2.29 8.38 -12.27
C ALA A 106 3.72 8.69 -11.78
N TYR A 107 4.53 7.66 -11.57
CA TYR A 107 5.93 7.83 -11.18
C TYR A 107 6.73 8.54 -12.27
N ARG A 108 6.56 8.11 -13.52
CA ARG A 108 7.22 8.75 -14.70
C ARG A 108 6.81 10.20 -14.84
N ALA A 109 5.54 10.50 -14.73
CA ALA A 109 5.02 11.87 -14.82
C ALA A 109 5.62 12.79 -13.75
N ARG A 110 5.89 12.26 -12.57
CA ARG A 110 6.38 13.05 -11.44
C ARG A 110 7.90 13.14 -11.37
N PHE A 111 8.61 12.05 -11.63
CA PHE A 111 10.06 11.94 -11.44
C PHE A 111 10.86 11.72 -12.73
N GLY A 112 10.21 11.61 -13.87
CA GLY A 112 10.81 11.44 -15.19
C GLY A 112 11.09 9.99 -15.56
N ALA A 113 12.03 9.31 -14.92
CA ALA A 113 12.37 7.93 -15.24
C ALA A 113 11.90 6.95 -14.16
N VAL A 114 11.45 5.78 -14.59
CA VAL A 114 11.15 4.67 -13.65
C VAL A 114 12.46 3.94 -13.36
N PRO A 115 12.86 3.81 -12.07
CA PRO A 115 14.03 3.05 -11.71
C PRO A 115 13.89 1.59 -12.12
N ASN A 116 14.98 0.97 -12.53
CA ASN A 116 15.02 -0.47 -12.70
C ASN A 116 15.14 -1.11 -11.31
N LEU A 117 14.02 -1.60 -10.79
CA LEU A 117 14.00 -2.33 -9.52
C LEU A 117 14.38 -3.77 -9.80
N ASP A 118 15.45 -4.23 -9.18
CA ASP A 118 15.77 -5.66 -9.16
C ASP A 118 14.79 -6.37 -8.22
N VAL A 119 13.77 -6.97 -8.82
CA VAL A 119 12.75 -7.73 -8.07
C VAL A 119 13.24 -9.09 -7.61
N SER A 120 14.44 -9.51 -8.01
CA SER A 120 15.02 -10.80 -7.60
C SER A 120 15.32 -10.86 -6.11
N THR A 121 15.49 -9.71 -5.47
CA THR A 121 15.74 -9.57 -4.02
C THR A 121 14.49 -9.24 -3.21
N ALA A 122 13.32 -9.17 -3.84
CA ALA A 122 12.09 -8.93 -3.11
C ALA A 122 11.85 -10.08 -2.11
N PRO A 123 11.61 -9.79 -0.82
CA PRO A 123 11.30 -10.84 0.13
C PRO A 123 10.05 -11.58 -0.33
N ALA A 124 10.11 -12.90 -0.27
CA ALA A 124 8.98 -13.76 -0.59
C ALA A 124 7.76 -13.30 0.20
N ALA A 125 6.69 -13.00 -0.53
CA ALA A 125 5.35 -12.67 -0.07
C ALA A 125 5.26 -12.12 1.37
N LEU A 126 5.26 -10.82 1.50
CA LEU A 126 4.58 -10.19 2.62
C LEU A 126 3.15 -10.73 2.60
N GLY A 127 2.67 -11.21 3.75
CA GLY A 127 1.32 -11.78 3.85
C GLY A 127 0.22 -10.89 3.24
N PRO A 128 -1.03 -11.33 3.23
CA PRO A 128 -2.09 -10.67 2.49
C PRO A 128 -2.13 -9.19 2.82
N VAL A 129 -1.99 -8.37 1.79
CA VAL A 129 -2.15 -6.92 1.92
C VAL A 129 -3.64 -6.67 2.02
N ILE A 130 -4.10 -6.42 3.25
CA ILE A 130 -5.47 -5.98 3.51
C ILE A 130 -5.45 -4.45 3.43
N ASP A 131 -6.00 -3.92 2.37
CA ASP A 131 -6.28 -2.49 2.21
C ASP A 131 -7.75 -2.17 2.39
#